data_f7fd49ffe745e508c51ea022433e969e
#
_entry.id   f7fd49ffe745e508c51ea022433e969e
#
_cell.length_a   1.000
_cell.length_b   1.000
_cell.length_c   1.000
_cell.angle_alpha   90.00
_cell.angle_beta   90.00
_cell.angle_gamma   90.00
#
_symmetry.space_group_name_H-M   'P 1'
#
loop_
_entity.id
_entity.type
_entity.pdbx_description
1 polymer ?
#
loop_
_entity_poly.entity_id
_entity_poly.type
_entity_poly.pdbx_seq_one_letter_code
_entity_poly.pdbx_strand_id
1 'polypeptide(L)'
;MTTLTATCLQDLEAIAIPRHARWHPIGLMATRSYVREQLSALGALEEHHFASGIDEGVNFILRYPGRNPRRRPLLVGAHYDGPLHSIGADDNASGVVALLELARRWSHSPPKRPVWLVAFDQEEWGLLGSAALAEKLSTDRQPLKLMVSLEMLAFTSDKQAYPHPAMRHIYGDRGDFIALVANAGAGLMLPRLTHSMGLHVTTKPLPVLRAGHDVPAVRRSDHSPFWDRGYNALMVTDTSFMRNPHYHQMSDTIDTLDLEFFASVIEGLDAALSEL
;
A
#
# COMPACT_ATOMS: atom_id res chain seq x y z
N MET A 1 -20.60 10.18 -9.43
CA MET A 1 -19.13 10.15 -9.19
C MET A 1 -18.78 11.32 -8.30
N THR A 2 -18.16 11.10 -7.16
CA THR A 2 -17.69 12.16 -6.25
C THR A 2 -16.44 12.83 -6.82
N THR A 3 -16.03 13.99 -6.26
CA THR A 3 -14.76 14.61 -6.66
C THR A 3 -13.58 13.69 -6.40
N LEU A 4 -13.60 12.93 -5.30
CA LEU A 4 -12.56 11.97 -4.95
C LEU A 4 -12.47 10.84 -5.98
N THR A 5 -13.59 10.21 -6.34
CA THR A 5 -13.60 9.14 -7.36
C THR A 5 -13.13 9.64 -8.74
N ALA A 6 -13.43 10.89 -9.10
CA ALA A 6 -12.96 11.48 -10.36
C ALA A 6 -11.45 11.70 -10.35
N THR A 7 -10.87 12.20 -9.26
CA THR A 7 -9.41 12.37 -9.10
C THR A 7 -8.70 11.01 -9.12
N CYS A 8 -9.23 10.02 -8.38
CA CYS A 8 -8.68 8.66 -8.39
C CYS A 8 -8.69 8.05 -9.79
N LEU A 9 -9.77 8.23 -10.55
CA LEU A 9 -9.86 7.72 -11.92
C LEU A 9 -8.80 8.35 -12.83
N GLN A 10 -8.58 9.65 -12.74
CA GLN A 10 -7.55 10.35 -13.50
C GLN A 10 -6.14 9.81 -13.20
N ASP A 11 -5.81 9.60 -11.93
CA ASP A 11 -4.52 9.03 -11.53
C ASP A 11 -4.38 7.57 -12.00
N LEU A 12 -5.45 6.75 -11.88
CA LEU A 12 -5.47 5.37 -12.38
C LEU A 12 -5.22 5.32 -13.89
N GLU A 13 -5.89 6.15 -14.68
CA GLU A 13 -5.70 6.24 -16.14
C GLU A 13 -4.25 6.60 -16.51
N ALA A 14 -3.56 7.38 -15.68
CA ALA A 14 -2.18 7.76 -15.94
C ALA A 14 -1.16 6.63 -15.65
N ILE A 15 -1.46 5.74 -14.70
CA ILE A 15 -0.46 4.77 -14.21
C ILE A 15 -0.85 3.30 -14.39
N ALA A 16 -2.12 2.96 -14.67
CA ALA A 16 -2.54 1.59 -14.97
C ALA A 16 -2.14 1.22 -16.41
N ILE A 17 -0.85 1.04 -16.63
CA ILE A 17 -0.20 0.66 -17.88
C ILE A 17 0.81 -0.46 -17.62
N PRO A 18 1.21 -1.26 -18.62
CA PRO A 18 2.27 -2.25 -18.45
C PRO A 18 3.57 -1.57 -17.96
N ARG A 19 4.01 -1.88 -16.72
CA ARG A 19 5.11 -1.18 -16.04
C ARG A 19 6.03 -2.09 -15.22
N HIS A 20 6.23 -3.31 -15.70
CA HIS A 20 7.18 -4.25 -15.10
C HIS A 20 8.63 -3.82 -15.36
N ALA A 21 9.49 -3.85 -14.33
CA ALA A 21 10.85 -3.30 -14.38
C ALA A 21 11.70 -3.82 -15.55
N ARG A 22 11.63 -5.11 -15.84
CA ARG A 22 12.43 -5.73 -16.91
C ARG A 22 11.75 -5.75 -18.27
N TRP A 23 10.43 -5.97 -18.30
CA TRP A 23 9.73 -6.29 -19.54
C TRP A 23 8.96 -5.10 -20.14
N HIS A 24 8.65 -4.11 -19.29
CA HIS A 24 7.94 -2.90 -19.69
C HIS A 24 8.63 -1.63 -19.14
N PRO A 25 9.95 -1.45 -19.39
CA PRO A 25 10.72 -0.35 -18.80
C PRO A 25 10.21 1.04 -19.23
N ILE A 26 9.65 1.17 -20.43
CA ILE A 26 9.10 2.44 -20.91
C ILE A 26 7.88 2.84 -20.05
N GLY A 27 6.97 1.90 -19.80
CA GLY A 27 5.81 2.17 -18.94
C GLY A 27 6.23 2.43 -17.49
N LEU A 28 7.22 1.69 -16.97
CA LEU A 28 7.77 1.96 -15.64
C LEU A 28 8.37 3.37 -15.56
N MET A 29 9.12 3.80 -16.57
CA MET A 29 9.66 5.18 -16.63
C MET A 29 8.57 6.24 -16.67
N ALA A 30 7.49 5.99 -17.42
CA ALA A 30 6.33 6.90 -17.47
C ALA A 30 5.65 6.99 -16.10
N THR A 31 5.36 5.86 -15.47
CA THR A 31 4.78 5.81 -14.11
C THR A 31 5.70 6.46 -13.08
N ARG A 32 7.01 6.18 -13.13
CA ARG A 32 8.02 6.81 -12.27
C ARG A 32 8.01 8.34 -12.41
N SER A 33 7.95 8.83 -13.63
CA SER A 33 7.89 10.28 -13.91
C SER A 33 6.61 10.90 -13.36
N TYR A 34 5.47 10.24 -13.57
CA TYR A 34 4.18 10.70 -13.06
C TYR A 34 4.16 10.77 -11.53
N VAL A 35 4.52 9.68 -10.84
CA VAL A 35 4.55 9.62 -9.38
C VAL A 35 5.51 10.65 -8.79
N ARG A 36 6.69 10.79 -9.40
CA ARG A 36 7.68 11.82 -9.01
C ARG A 36 7.10 13.23 -9.13
N GLU A 37 6.46 13.56 -10.25
CA GLU A 37 5.84 14.86 -10.48
C GLU A 37 4.75 15.15 -9.46
N GLN A 38 3.81 14.20 -9.24
CA GLN A 38 2.72 14.37 -8.29
C GLN A 38 3.24 14.61 -6.87
N LEU A 39 4.21 13.80 -6.40
CA LEU A 39 4.76 13.95 -5.06
C LEU A 39 5.62 15.22 -4.91
N SER A 40 6.42 15.58 -5.93
CA SER A 40 7.25 16.80 -5.91
C SER A 40 6.42 18.08 -5.85
N ALA A 41 5.23 18.10 -6.43
CA ALA A 41 4.30 19.22 -6.35
C ALA A 41 3.78 19.47 -4.90
N LEU A 42 3.88 18.48 -4.02
CA LEU A 42 3.36 18.51 -2.65
C LEU A 42 4.43 18.76 -1.59
N GLY A 43 5.71 18.69 -1.96
CA GLY A 43 6.82 18.95 -1.02
C GLY A 43 8.18 18.50 -1.52
N ALA A 44 9.19 18.64 -0.67
CA ALA A 44 10.54 18.18 -0.99
C ALA A 44 10.59 16.64 -1.08
N LEU A 45 10.87 16.13 -2.27
CA LEU A 45 10.95 14.71 -2.56
C LEU A 45 12.40 14.22 -2.41
N GLU A 46 12.58 13.14 -1.65
CA GLU A 46 13.83 12.40 -1.54
C GLU A 46 13.79 11.19 -2.48
N GLU A 47 14.87 10.96 -3.21
CA GLU A 47 15.08 9.78 -4.02
C GLU A 47 16.00 8.80 -3.29
N HIS A 48 15.52 7.60 -3.01
CA HIS A 48 16.30 6.53 -2.41
C HIS A 48 16.66 5.51 -3.49
N HIS A 49 17.88 5.63 -4.02
CA HIS A 49 18.42 4.73 -5.04
C HIS A 49 18.93 3.43 -4.43
N PHE A 50 18.74 2.31 -5.13
CA PHE A 50 19.23 1.00 -4.72
C PHE A 50 19.62 0.15 -5.94
N ALA A 51 20.63 -0.70 -5.77
CA ALA A 51 21.03 -1.65 -6.81
C ALA A 51 20.10 -2.86 -6.82
N SER A 52 19.58 -3.23 -7.99
CA SER A 52 18.67 -4.36 -8.16
C SER A 52 19.28 -5.58 -8.83
N GLY A 53 20.57 -5.52 -9.18
CA GLY A 53 21.26 -6.58 -9.94
C GLY A 53 20.92 -6.62 -11.44
N ILE A 54 19.93 -5.84 -11.88
CA ILE A 54 19.55 -5.70 -13.30
C ILE A 54 19.71 -4.23 -13.72
N ASP A 55 19.16 -3.33 -12.93
CA ASP A 55 19.18 -1.88 -13.11
C ASP A 55 19.16 -1.18 -11.74
N GLU A 56 19.24 0.15 -11.75
CA GLU A 56 19.04 0.95 -10.55
C GLU A 56 17.55 1.16 -10.31
N GLY A 57 17.04 0.74 -9.13
CA GLY A 57 15.72 1.07 -8.66
C GLY A 57 15.70 2.37 -7.86
N VAL A 58 14.57 3.05 -7.79
CA VAL A 58 14.41 4.29 -7.02
C VAL A 58 13.09 4.32 -6.26
N ASN A 59 13.15 4.42 -4.93
CA ASN A 59 11.98 4.74 -4.12
C ASN A 59 11.85 6.26 -3.98
N PHE A 60 10.63 6.78 -4.04
CA PHE A 60 10.34 8.19 -3.77
C PHE A 60 9.81 8.35 -2.36
N ILE A 61 10.36 9.29 -1.60
CA ILE A 61 10.01 9.52 -0.19
C ILE A 61 9.60 10.99 0.00
N LEU A 62 8.33 11.21 0.31
CA LEU A 62 7.80 12.51 0.71
C LEU A 62 7.58 12.53 2.22
N ARG A 63 8.13 13.52 2.92
CA ARG A 63 8.08 13.58 4.39
C ARG A 63 7.29 14.78 4.87
N TYR A 64 6.30 14.52 5.72
CA TYR A 64 5.59 15.55 6.46
C TYR A 64 5.97 15.52 7.94
N PRO A 65 6.27 16.66 8.59
CA PRO A 65 6.67 16.71 9.99
C PRO A 65 5.52 16.39 10.95
N GLY A 66 4.28 16.43 10.45
CA GLY A 66 3.09 16.28 11.28
C GLY A 66 2.91 17.43 12.29
N ARG A 67 1.82 17.37 13.07
CA ARG A 67 1.55 18.36 14.13
C ARG A 67 2.46 18.21 15.37
N ASN A 68 3.06 17.01 15.54
CA ASN A 68 4.01 16.74 16.62
C ASN A 68 5.27 16.03 16.07
N PRO A 69 6.28 16.80 15.61
CA PRO A 69 7.47 16.26 14.94
C PRO A 69 8.41 15.44 15.84
N ARG A 70 8.22 15.46 17.16
CA ARG A 70 9.02 14.66 18.12
C ARG A 70 8.54 13.20 18.22
N ARG A 71 7.38 12.88 17.70
CA ARG A 71 6.86 11.51 17.71
C ARG A 71 7.58 10.62 16.67
N ARG A 72 7.63 9.31 16.91
CA ARG A 72 8.11 8.36 15.91
C ARG A 72 7.22 8.42 14.67
N PRO A 73 7.80 8.48 13.45
CA PRO A 73 7.04 8.60 12.22
C PRO A 73 6.20 7.35 11.91
N LEU A 74 5.13 7.55 11.14
CA LEU A 74 4.52 6.51 10.32
C LEU A 74 5.27 6.46 8.99
N LEU A 75 5.38 5.28 8.40
CA LEU A 75 5.74 5.09 7.02
C LEU A 75 4.52 4.47 6.33
N VAL A 76 4.02 5.09 5.27
CA VAL A 76 2.93 4.58 4.44
C VAL A 76 3.49 4.42 3.05
N GLY A 77 3.37 3.22 2.46
CA GLY A 77 3.97 2.96 1.16
C GLY A 77 3.10 2.11 0.25
N ALA A 78 3.33 2.25 -1.06
CA ALA A 78 2.77 1.44 -2.12
C ALA A 78 3.80 1.26 -3.22
N HIS A 79 3.85 0.11 -3.88
CA HIS A 79 4.75 -0.07 -5.03
C HIS A 79 4.13 0.50 -6.31
N TYR A 80 4.98 1.09 -7.16
CA TYR A 80 4.54 1.71 -8.41
C TYR A 80 4.93 0.93 -9.67
N ASP A 81 5.77 -0.10 -9.55
CA ASP A 81 5.96 -1.08 -10.63
C ASP A 81 4.71 -1.96 -10.76
N GLY A 82 4.68 -2.84 -11.73
CA GLY A 82 3.52 -3.67 -11.97
C GLY A 82 3.88 -5.07 -12.45
N PRO A 83 2.90 -6.00 -12.42
CA PRO A 83 3.09 -7.39 -12.80
C PRO A 83 3.49 -7.55 -14.26
N LEU A 84 4.12 -8.69 -14.58
CA LEU A 84 4.65 -8.97 -15.92
C LEU A 84 3.58 -8.94 -17.02
N HIS A 85 2.39 -9.49 -16.74
CA HIS A 85 1.33 -9.71 -17.74
C HIS A 85 0.06 -8.94 -17.40
N SER A 86 0.18 -7.77 -16.78
CA SER A 86 -0.95 -6.96 -16.36
C SER A 86 -0.67 -5.47 -16.59
N ILE A 87 -1.71 -4.68 -16.74
CA ILE A 87 -1.61 -3.23 -16.58
C ILE A 87 -1.68 -2.83 -15.10
N GLY A 88 -2.07 -3.76 -14.21
CA GLY A 88 -2.04 -3.61 -12.78
C GLY A 88 -2.90 -2.46 -12.27
N ALA A 89 -4.17 -2.43 -12.62
CA ALA A 89 -5.07 -1.37 -12.17
C ALA A 89 -5.34 -1.48 -10.67
N ASP A 90 -5.58 -2.70 -10.18
CA ASP A 90 -5.65 -2.96 -8.75
C ASP A 90 -4.25 -3.21 -8.19
N ASP A 91 -3.43 -3.99 -8.89
CA ASP A 91 -2.07 -4.38 -8.52
C ASP A 91 -0.98 -3.56 -9.22
N ASN A 92 -0.48 -2.51 -8.67
CA ASN A 92 -0.88 -1.83 -7.43
C ASN A 92 -1.12 -0.34 -7.71
N ALA A 93 -1.74 -0.01 -8.91
CA ALA A 93 -2.09 1.38 -9.19
C ALA A 93 -3.07 1.91 -8.14
N SER A 94 -4.00 1.08 -7.64
CA SER A 94 -4.90 1.45 -6.55
C SER A 94 -4.15 1.89 -5.28
N GLY A 95 -3.12 1.15 -4.87
CA GLY A 95 -2.27 1.51 -3.73
C GLY A 95 -1.52 2.81 -3.94
N VAL A 96 -0.96 3.03 -5.15
CA VAL A 96 -0.26 4.28 -5.49
C VAL A 96 -1.22 5.47 -5.49
N VAL A 97 -2.41 5.33 -6.06
CA VAL A 97 -3.43 6.40 -6.08
C VAL A 97 -3.88 6.75 -4.67
N ALA A 98 -4.09 5.75 -3.80
CA ALA A 98 -4.39 5.99 -2.39
C ALA A 98 -3.24 6.75 -1.68
N LEU A 99 -1.98 6.40 -1.98
CA LEU A 99 -0.81 7.10 -1.45
C LEU A 99 -0.77 8.58 -1.90
N LEU A 100 -1.02 8.86 -3.18
CA LEU A 100 -1.06 10.21 -3.74
C LEU A 100 -2.20 11.03 -3.11
N GLU A 101 -3.37 10.44 -2.93
CA GLU A 101 -4.50 11.12 -2.31
C GLU A 101 -4.25 11.44 -0.83
N LEU A 102 -3.65 10.51 -0.08
CA LEU A 102 -3.20 10.79 1.29
C LEU A 102 -2.15 11.91 1.32
N ALA A 103 -1.24 11.94 0.34
CA ALA A 103 -0.23 13.00 0.22
C ALA A 103 -0.90 14.37 0.01
N ARG A 104 -1.88 14.47 -0.89
CA ARG A 104 -2.66 15.69 -1.16
C ARG A 104 -3.38 16.17 0.11
N ARG A 105 -4.08 15.28 0.79
CA ARG A 105 -4.82 15.60 2.03
C ARG A 105 -3.89 16.10 3.13
N TRP A 106 -2.79 15.38 3.35
CA TRP A 106 -1.87 15.67 4.45
C TRP A 106 -0.94 16.86 4.18
N SER A 107 -0.82 17.32 2.94
CA SER A 107 -0.18 18.60 2.63
C SER A 107 -0.96 19.80 3.19
N HIS A 108 -2.29 19.69 3.27
CA HIS A 108 -3.18 20.74 3.79
C HIS A 108 -3.56 20.50 5.26
N SER A 109 -3.74 19.24 5.67
CA SER A 109 -4.13 18.85 7.02
C SER A 109 -3.16 17.80 7.58
N PRO A 110 -2.00 18.22 8.12
CA PRO A 110 -0.96 17.30 8.53
C PRO A 110 -1.41 16.35 9.63
N PRO A 111 -1.01 15.06 9.57
CA PRO A 111 -1.27 14.07 10.61
C PRO A 111 -0.69 14.47 11.97
N LYS A 112 -1.12 13.79 13.02
CA LYS A 112 -0.67 14.05 14.39
C LYS A 112 0.84 13.83 14.57
N ARG A 113 1.43 12.87 13.87
CA ARG A 113 2.85 12.54 13.93
C ARG A 113 3.52 12.72 12.56
N PRO A 114 4.86 12.72 12.49
CA PRO A 114 5.56 12.68 11.21
C PRO A 114 5.09 11.51 10.37
N VAL A 115 4.94 11.73 9.06
CA VAL A 115 4.60 10.70 8.09
C VAL A 115 5.58 10.73 6.94
N TRP A 116 6.01 9.55 6.51
CA TRP A 116 6.79 9.32 5.33
C TRP A 116 5.92 8.54 4.33
N LEU A 117 5.62 9.19 3.22
CA LEU A 117 4.89 8.59 2.12
C LEU A 117 5.92 8.05 1.13
N VAL A 118 5.89 6.76 0.85
CA VAL A 118 6.92 6.09 0.07
C VAL A 118 6.29 5.37 -1.12
N ALA A 119 6.67 5.78 -2.34
CA ALA A 119 6.40 4.99 -3.52
C ALA A 119 7.58 4.03 -3.75
N PHE A 120 7.36 2.72 -3.61
CA PHE A 120 8.38 1.69 -3.76
C PHE A 120 8.54 1.26 -5.22
N ASP A 121 9.76 0.93 -5.59
CA ASP A 121 10.09 0.37 -6.90
C ASP A 121 10.39 -1.13 -6.78
N GLN A 122 10.10 -1.88 -7.84
CA GLN A 122 10.51 -3.26 -8.01
C GLN A 122 10.02 -4.22 -6.90
N GLU A 123 8.79 -4.05 -6.46
CA GLU A 123 8.09 -5.00 -5.59
C GLU A 123 7.91 -6.34 -6.31
N GLU A 124 7.40 -6.31 -7.54
CA GLU A 124 7.12 -7.45 -8.41
C GLU A 124 8.37 -8.23 -8.83
N TRP A 125 9.52 -7.63 -8.61
CA TRP A 125 10.84 -8.25 -8.85
C TRP A 125 11.46 -8.80 -7.56
N GLY A 126 10.68 -8.95 -6.49
CA GLY A 126 11.11 -9.55 -5.23
C GLY A 126 11.24 -8.59 -4.07
N LEU A 127 10.36 -7.60 -3.96
CA LEU A 127 10.29 -6.63 -2.85
C LEU A 127 11.57 -5.77 -2.72
N LEU A 128 12.28 -5.50 -3.84
CA LEU A 128 13.64 -4.96 -3.79
C LEU A 128 13.68 -3.55 -3.19
N GLY A 129 12.75 -2.68 -3.57
CA GLY A 129 12.70 -1.31 -3.07
C GLY A 129 12.40 -1.23 -1.57
N SER A 130 11.41 -1.97 -1.12
CA SER A 130 11.04 -2.01 0.31
C SER A 130 12.12 -2.70 1.16
N ALA A 131 12.75 -3.76 0.63
CA ALA A 131 13.87 -4.43 1.30
C ALA A 131 15.06 -3.50 1.48
N ALA A 132 15.45 -2.76 0.42
CA ALA A 132 16.55 -1.80 0.49
C ALA A 132 16.28 -0.67 1.49
N LEU A 133 15.05 -0.12 1.51
CA LEU A 133 14.69 0.91 2.47
C LEU A 133 14.62 0.37 3.91
N ALA A 134 14.04 -0.81 4.12
CA ALA A 134 13.97 -1.44 5.43
C ALA A 134 15.38 -1.72 6.00
N GLU A 135 16.31 -2.16 5.14
CA GLU A 135 17.71 -2.36 5.51
C GLU A 135 18.39 -1.07 5.92
N LYS A 136 18.28 -0.01 5.08
CA LYS A 136 18.80 1.31 5.37
C LYS A 136 18.30 1.83 6.72
N LEU A 137 16.98 1.82 6.94
CA LEU A 137 16.38 2.31 8.18
C LEU A 137 16.82 1.50 9.41
N SER A 138 16.99 0.19 9.26
CA SER A 138 17.49 -0.68 10.32
C SER A 138 18.96 -0.39 10.66
N THR A 139 19.81 -0.21 9.64
CA THR A 139 21.22 0.15 9.78
C THR A 139 21.37 1.51 10.46
N ASP A 140 20.59 2.50 10.05
CA ASP A 140 20.55 3.84 10.62
C ASP A 140 19.87 3.89 12.01
N ARG A 141 19.35 2.76 12.48
CA ARG A 141 18.57 2.64 13.73
C ARG A 141 17.42 3.62 13.81
N GLN A 142 16.81 3.90 12.66
CA GLN A 142 15.69 4.82 12.56
C GLN A 142 14.42 4.19 13.14
N PRO A 143 13.84 4.71 14.23
CA PRO A 143 12.62 4.13 14.78
C PRO A 143 11.40 4.55 13.98
N LEU A 144 10.52 3.59 13.70
CA LEU A 144 9.18 3.83 13.19
C LEU A 144 8.12 3.53 14.27
N LYS A 145 7.00 4.21 14.21
CA LYS A 145 5.81 3.82 14.99
C LYS A 145 5.12 2.64 14.35
N LEU A 146 4.93 2.72 13.04
CA LEU A 146 4.26 1.73 12.21
C LEU A 146 4.67 1.94 10.76
N MET A 147 4.89 0.85 10.02
CA MET A 147 4.90 0.83 8.57
C MET A 147 3.56 0.28 8.06
N VAL A 148 2.97 0.91 7.06
CA VAL A 148 1.72 0.51 6.42
C VAL A 148 1.99 0.31 4.93
N SER A 149 1.80 -0.90 4.44
CA SER A 149 1.79 -1.21 3.00
C SER A 149 0.36 -1.11 2.48
N LEU A 150 0.18 -0.36 1.40
CA LEU A 150 -1.06 -0.25 0.65
C LEU A 150 -0.97 -1.21 -0.54
N GLU A 151 -1.81 -2.25 -0.55
CA GLU A 151 -1.67 -3.39 -1.46
C GLU A 151 -3.03 -3.81 -2.01
N MET A 152 -3.32 -3.49 -3.27
CA MET A 152 -4.61 -3.79 -3.90
C MET A 152 -5.79 -3.35 -3.02
N LEU A 153 -6.45 -2.27 -3.38
CA LEU A 153 -7.42 -1.60 -2.49
C LEU A 153 -8.80 -1.40 -3.11
N ALA A 154 -9.00 -1.82 -4.37
CA ALA A 154 -10.13 -1.33 -5.13
C ALA A 154 -11.07 -2.42 -5.68
N PHE A 155 -10.83 -3.70 -5.37
CA PHE A 155 -11.67 -4.79 -5.91
C PHE A 155 -12.62 -5.35 -4.86
N THR A 156 -13.90 -5.51 -5.23
CA THR A 156 -14.92 -6.19 -4.44
C THR A 156 -15.46 -7.44 -5.14
N SER A 157 -15.95 -8.42 -4.36
CA SER A 157 -16.53 -9.65 -4.90
C SER A 157 -17.59 -10.23 -3.98
N ASP A 158 -18.55 -10.94 -4.56
CA ASP A 158 -19.51 -11.75 -3.79
C ASP A 158 -18.88 -13.01 -3.18
N LYS A 159 -17.63 -13.31 -3.54
CA LYS A 159 -16.92 -14.51 -3.06
C LYS A 159 -15.59 -14.12 -2.45
N GLN A 160 -15.24 -14.77 -1.34
CA GLN A 160 -13.96 -14.62 -0.66
C GLN A 160 -13.35 -15.99 -0.38
N ALA A 161 -12.11 -16.20 -0.83
CA ALA A 161 -11.30 -17.34 -0.42
C ALA A 161 -10.40 -16.98 0.77
N TYR A 162 -9.87 -17.99 1.45
CA TYR A 162 -8.99 -17.83 2.62
C TYR A 162 -7.89 -18.89 2.61
N PRO A 163 -6.72 -18.62 3.21
CA PRO A 163 -5.65 -19.61 3.35
C PRO A 163 -6.06 -20.84 4.15
N HIS A 164 -7.00 -20.67 5.07
CA HIS A 164 -7.55 -21.76 5.88
C HIS A 164 -9.09 -21.71 5.90
N PRO A 165 -9.78 -22.83 5.63
CA PRO A 165 -11.25 -22.87 5.54
C PRO A 165 -12.00 -22.33 6.77
N ALA A 166 -11.44 -22.51 7.99
CA ALA A 166 -12.05 -22.01 9.21
C ALA A 166 -12.18 -20.48 9.26
N MET A 167 -11.35 -19.75 8.51
CA MET A 167 -11.43 -18.28 8.44
C MET A 167 -12.75 -17.79 7.85
N ARG A 168 -13.39 -18.59 6.98
CA ARG A 168 -14.71 -18.28 6.43
C ARG A 168 -15.77 -18.13 7.53
N HIS A 169 -15.70 -18.93 8.58
CA HIS A 169 -16.66 -18.84 9.71
C HIS A 169 -16.46 -17.57 10.55
N ILE A 170 -15.24 -16.99 10.54
CA ILE A 170 -14.90 -15.77 11.28
C ILE A 170 -15.16 -14.53 10.43
N TYR A 171 -14.78 -14.58 9.16
CA TYR A 171 -14.74 -13.40 8.28
C TYR A 171 -15.84 -13.38 7.22
N GLY A 172 -16.64 -14.47 7.07
CA GLY A 172 -17.73 -14.56 6.09
C GLY A 172 -17.25 -14.91 4.68
N ASP A 173 -18.19 -14.90 3.73
CA ASP A 173 -17.99 -15.39 2.35
C ASP A 173 -17.82 -14.29 1.31
N ARG A 174 -18.17 -13.05 1.68
CA ARG A 174 -18.16 -11.91 0.76
C ARG A 174 -16.84 -11.17 0.82
N GLY A 175 -16.38 -10.74 -0.34
CA GLY A 175 -15.20 -9.93 -0.51
C GLY A 175 -15.54 -8.45 -0.66
N ASP A 176 -16.19 -7.86 0.35
CA ASP A 176 -16.63 -6.46 0.40
C ASP A 176 -16.03 -5.71 1.61
N PHE A 177 -14.79 -6.03 1.95
CA PHE A 177 -14.07 -5.48 3.10
C PHE A 177 -12.60 -5.22 2.78
N ILE A 178 -11.96 -4.41 3.62
CA ILE A 178 -10.50 -4.26 3.67
C ILE A 178 -9.92 -5.09 4.83
N ALA A 179 -8.86 -5.84 4.56
CA ALA A 179 -8.12 -6.57 5.57
C ALA A 179 -6.93 -5.75 6.09
N LEU A 180 -6.71 -5.80 7.40
CA LEU A 180 -5.53 -5.26 8.08
C LEU A 180 -4.69 -6.43 8.60
N VAL A 181 -3.65 -6.79 7.86
CA VAL A 181 -2.76 -7.91 8.21
C VAL A 181 -1.53 -7.39 8.94
N ALA A 182 -1.38 -7.72 10.22
CA ALA A 182 -0.38 -7.08 11.09
C ALA A 182 0.46 -8.09 11.87
N ASN A 183 1.77 -7.84 12.01
CA ASN A 183 2.61 -8.61 12.94
C ASN A 183 2.23 -8.31 14.40
N ALA A 184 2.74 -9.11 15.34
CA ALA A 184 2.37 -9.04 16.75
C ALA A 184 2.53 -7.63 17.37
N GLY A 185 3.59 -6.90 17.01
CA GLY A 185 3.81 -5.55 17.53
C GLY A 185 2.85 -4.50 16.97
N ALA A 186 2.48 -4.61 15.70
CA ALA A 186 1.46 -3.79 15.06
C ALA A 186 0.04 -4.22 15.50
N GLY A 187 -0.14 -5.48 15.86
CA GLY A 187 -1.41 -6.05 16.33
C GLY A 187 -2.05 -5.29 17.49
N LEU A 188 -1.25 -4.66 18.35
CA LEU A 188 -1.74 -3.82 19.44
C LEU A 188 -2.49 -2.55 18.95
N MET A 189 -2.27 -2.14 17.70
CA MET A 189 -2.93 -0.97 17.10
C MET A 189 -4.17 -1.37 16.29
N LEU A 190 -4.33 -2.65 15.95
CA LEU A 190 -5.45 -3.14 15.13
C LEU A 190 -6.83 -2.72 15.65
N PRO A 191 -7.17 -2.85 16.96
CA PRO A 191 -8.50 -2.48 17.43
C PRO A 191 -8.85 -1.01 17.10
N ARG A 192 -7.88 -0.10 17.28
CA ARG A 192 -8.07 1.30 16.98
C ARG A 192 -8.18 1.56 15.47
N LEU A 193 -7.28 0.97 14.68
CA LEU A 193 -7.28 1.12 13.23
C LEU A 193 -8.57 0.56 12.62
N THR A 194 -8.95 -0.66 13.02
CA THR A 194 -10.20 -1.31 12.56
C THR A 194 -11.42 -0.49 12.91
N HIS A 195 -11.49 0.06 14.12
CA HIS A 195 -12.60 0.91 14.53
C HIS A 195 -12.67 2.19 13.68
N SER A 196 -11.55 2.88 13.53
CA SER A 196 -11.51 4.16 12.80
C SER A 196 -11.80 3.98 11.31
N MET A 197 -11.18 2.99 10.65
CA MET A 197 -11.49 2.65 9.25
C MET A 197 -12.91 2.13 9.09
N GLY A 198 -13.41 1.37 10.07
CA GLY A 198 -14.74 0.74 10.07
C GLY A 198 -15.90 1.74 10.05
N LEU A 199 -15.65 3.03 10.30
CA LEU A 199 -16.64 4.11 10.12
C LEU A 199 -16.86 4.47 8.64
N HIS A 200 -15.95 4.05 7.75
CA HIS A 200 -15.97 4.36 6.32
C HIS A 200 -16.13 3.13 5.44
N VAL A 201 -15.45 2.03 5.80
CA VAL A 201 -15.44 0.79 5.02
C VAL A 201 -15.40 -0.42 5.96
N THR A 202 -16.09 -1.50 5.61
CA THR A 202 -15.98 -2.76 6.36
C THR A 202 -14.52 -3.19 6.47
N THR A 203 -14.01 -3.35 7.69
CA THR A 203 -12.60 -3.62 7.95
C THR A 203 -12.42 -4.88 8.80
N LYS A 204 -11.54 -5.79 8.39
CA LYS A 204 -11.28 -7.07 9.08
C LYS A 204 -9.82 -7.18 9.50
N PRO A 205 -9.53 -7.28 10.82
CA PRO A 205 -8.16 -7.41 11.31
C PRO A 205 -7.68 -8.86 11.24
N LEU A 206 -6.43 -9.07 10.83
CA LEU A 206 -5.73 -10.35 10.86
C LEU A 206 -4.37 -10.18 11.55
N PRO A 207 -4.28 -10.36 12.88
CA PRO A 207 -2.98 -10.42 13.54
C PRO A 207 -2.28 -11.74 13.20
N VAL A 208 -1.00 -11.66 12.83
CA VAL A 208 -0.18 -12.82 12.52
C VAL A 208 1.01 -12.93 13.47
N LEU A 209 1.34 -14.16 13.84
CA LEU A 209 2.50 -14.46 14.68
C LEU A 209 3.73 -14.75 13.81
N ARG A 210 4.92 -14.74 14.43
CA ARG A 210 6.19 -15.11 13.79
C ARG A 210 6.42 -14.41 12.45
N ALA A 211 6.03 -13.10 12.38
CA ALA A 211 6.10 -12.31 11.16
C ALA A 211 5.47 -12.99 9.93
N GLY A 212 4.39 -13.75 10.13
CA GLY A 212 3.63 -14.39 9.04
C GLY A 212 4.32 -15.60 8.38
N HIS A 213 5.44 -16.09 8.90
CA HIS A 213 6.16 -17.24 8.28
C HIS A 213 5.32 -18.51 8.21
N ASP A 214 4.34 -18.68 9.10
CA ASP A 214 3.44 -19.83 9.11
C ASP A 214 2.32 -19.73 8.04
N VAL A 215 2.15 -18.53 7.44
CA VAL A 215 1.15 -18.25 6.40
C VAL A 215 1.81 -17.44 5.28
N PRO A 216 2.56 -18.06 4.37
CA PRO A 216 3.33 -17.35 3.34
C PRO A 216 2.52 -16.36 2.50
N ALA A 217 1.22 -16.63 2.31
CA ALA A 217 0.30 -15.76 1.58
C ALA A 217 0.23 -14.33 2.13
N VAL A 218 0.43 -14.13 3.44
CA VAL A 218 0.36 -12.82 4.09
C VAL A 218 1.68 -12.04 4.04
N ARG A 219 2.70 -12.58 3.36
CA ARG A 219 4.02 -11.94 3.26
C ARG A 219 4.33 -11.37 1.86
N ARG A 220 3.33 -11.34 1.00
CA ARG A 220 3.48 -10.99 -0.43
C ARG A 220 3.21 -9.51 -0.67
N SER A 221 3.92 -8.63 0.04
CA SER A 221 3.94 -7.19 -0.18
C SER A 221 5.04 -6.51 0.64
N ASP A 222 5.23 -5.22 0.44
CA ASP A 222 6.29 -4.34 0.95
C ASP A 222 6.41 -4.28 2.48
N HIS A 223 5.40 -4.69 3.24
CA HIS A 223 5.48 -4.75 4.70
C HIS A 223 6.39 -5.88 5.20
N SER A 224 6.56 -6.96 4.42
CA SER A 224 7.28 -8.16 4.89
C SER A 224 8.78 -7.95 5.10
N PRO A 225 9.54 -7.19 4.29
CA PRO A 225 10.93 -6.84 4.59
C PRO A 225 11.08 -6.03 5.89
N PHE A 226 10.08 -5.22 6.24
CA PHE A 226 10.06 -4.50 7.52
C PHE A 226 9.81 -5.44 8.70
N TRP A 227 8.96 -6.46 8.54
CA TRP A 227 8.81 -7.52 9.55
C TRP A 227 10.13 -8.24 9.81
N ASP A 228 10.89 -8.56 8.76
CA ASP A 228 12.18 -9.26 8.86
C ASP A 228 13.24 -8.42 9.58
N ARG A 229 13.09 -7.09 9.57
CA ARG A 229 13.95 -6.14 10.30
C ARG A 229 13.40 -5.74 11.68
N GLY A 230 12.34 -6.41 12.14
CA GLY A 230 11.76 -6.21 13.49
C GLY A 230 10.88 -4.97 13.63
N TYR A 231 10.50 -4.32 12.52
CA TYR A 231 9.57 -3.20 12.57
C TYR A 231 8.13 -3.67 12.80
N ASN A 232 7.35 -2.84 13.48
CA ASN A 232 5.90 -2.96 13.48
C ASN A 232 5.40 -2.58 12.11
N ALA A 233 4.78 -3.51 11.39
CA ALA A 233 4.22 -3.23 10.08
C ALA A 233 2.89 -3.96 9.86
N LEU A 234 2.07 -3.39 8.99
CA LEU A 234 0.83 -4.01 8.53
C LEU A 234 0.64 -3.78 7.03
N MET A 235 -0.11 -4.68 6.41
CA MET A 235 -0.62 -4.55 5.05
C MET A 235 -2.11 -4.21 5.12
N VAL A 236 -2.53 -3.22 4.36
CA VAL A 236 -3.93 -2.92 4.07
C VAL A 236 -4.22 -3.44 2.69
N THR A 237 -5.21 -4.34 2.56
CA THR A 237 -5.47 -5.01 1.27
C THR A 237 -6.93 -5.43 1.11
N ASP A 238 -7.39 -5.48 -0.11
CA ASP A 238 -8.66 -6.12 -0.48
C ASP A 238 -8.56 -7.65 -0.49
N THR A 239 -7.37 -8.20 -0.16
CA THR A 239 -7.01 -9.62 -0.15
C THR A 239 -6.54 -10.22 -1.47
N SER A 240 -6.33 -9.40 -2.51
CA SER A 240 -5.60 -9.79 -3.73
C SER A 240 -6.15 -11.09 -4.36
N PHE A 241 -5.29 -12.05 -4.71
CA PHE A 241 -5.61 -13.33 -5.35
C PHE A 241 -6.63 -14.20 -4.59
N MET A 242 -6.94 -13.88 -3.33
CA MET A 242 -7.99 -14.59 -2.58
C MET A 242 -9.40 -14.10 -2.94
N ARG A 243 -9.50 -12.99 -3.66
CA ARG A 243 -10.77 -12.37 -4.05
C ARG A 243 -10.80 -12.02 -5.52
N ASN A 244 -9.71 -11.40 -6.02
CA ASN A 244 -9.63 -10.83 -7.36
C ASN A 244 -9.16 -11.87 -8.37
N PRO A 245 -10.03 -12.34 -9.30
CA PRO A 245 -9.64 -13.28 -10.34
C PRO A 245 -8.73 -12.66 -11.42
N HIS A 246 -8.59 -11.35 -11.43
CA HIS A 246 -7.78 -10.59 -12.37
C HIS A 246 -6.32 -10.43 -11.89
N TYR A 247 -6.01 -10.85 -10.66
CA TYR A 247 -4.66 -10.76 -10.09
C TYR A 247 -3.59 -11.32 -11.03
N HIS A 248 -2.61 -10.48 -11.39
CA HIS A 248 -1.53 -10.77 -12.34
C HIS A 248 -2.01 -11.18 -13.75
N GLN A 249 -3.24 -10.80 -14.13
CA GLN A 249 -3.81 -11.08 -15.45
C GLN A 249 -3.95 -9.79 -16.27
N MET A 250 -4.00 -9.92 -17.60
CA MET A 250 -4.29 -8.79 -18.51
C MET A 250 -5.66 -8.16 -18.27
N SER A 251 -6.53 -8.85 -17.58
CA SER A 251 -7.87 -8.40 -17.20
C SER A 251 -7.92 -7.58 -15.91
N ASP A 252 -6.80 -7.31 -15.24
CA ASP A 252 -6.72 -6.36 -14.12
C ASP A 252 -6.73 -4.94 -14.68
N THR A 253 -7.92 -4.44 -14.98
CA THR A 253 -8.19 -3.20 -15.68
C THR A 253 -9.08 -2.28 -14.84
N ILE A 254 -9.09 -0.97 -15.12
CA ILE A 254 -9.80 0.04 -14.33
C ILE A 254 -11.31 -0.24 -14.25
N ASP A 255 -11.89 -0.80 -15.30
CA ASP A 255 -13.33 -1.14 -15.37
C ASP A 255 -13.71 -2.32 -14.45
N THR A 256 -12.74 -3.05 -13.90
CA THR A 256 -13.00 -4.10 -12.90
C THR A 256 -13.05 -3.57 -11.46
N LEU A 257 -12.64 -2.32 -11.24
CA LEU A 257 -12.52 -1.72 -9.92
C LEU A 257 -13.85 -1.16 -9.40
N ASP A 258 -14.06 -1.27 -8.11
CA ASP A 258 -15.16 -0.61 -7.37
C ASP A 258 -14.66 0.74 -6.82
N LEU A 259 -14.83 1.81 -7.60
CA LEU A 259 -14.32 3.13 -7.24
C LEU A 259 -15.00 3.75 -6.01
N GLU A 260 -16.24 3.37 -5.70
CA GLU A 260 -16.93 3.88 -4.50
C GLU A 260 -16.41 3.15 -3.23
N PHE A 261 -16.17 1.85 -3.33
CA PHE A 261 -15.46 1.10 -2.30
C PHE A 261 -14.06 1.66 -2.09
N PHE A 262 -13.32 1.90 -3.17
CA PHE A 262 -11.96 2.45 -3.11
C PHE A 262 -11.93 3.84 -2.45
N ALA A 263 -12.86 4.72 -2.80
CA ALA A 263 -12.98 6.02 -2.15
C ALA A 263 -13.22 5.89 -0.64
N SER A 264 -14.08 4.95 -0.24
CA SER A 264 -14.35 4.64 1.18
C SER A 264 -13.12 4.11 1.92
N VAL A 265 -12.28 3.33 1.23
CA VAL A 265 -10.99 2.85 1.76
C VAL A 265 -10.05 4.01 2.02
N ILE A 266 -9.91 4.96 1.08
CA ILE A 266 -9.06 6.16 1.23
C ILE A 266 -9.55 7.02 2.41
N GLU A 267 -10.87 7.24 2.54
CA GLU A 267 -11.44 7.96 3.68
C GLU A 267 -11.10 7.27 5.02
N GLY A 268 -11.23 5.94 5.05
CA GLY A 268 -10.89 5.14 6.22
C GLY A 268 -9.40 5.19 6.57
N LEU A 269 -8.51 5.15 5.57
CA LEU A 269 -7.07 5.28 5.76
C LEU A 269 -6.71 6.65 6.36
N ASP A 270 -7.25 7.72 5.80
CA ASP A 270 -7.03 9.08 6.31
C ASP A 270 -7.49 9.20 7.76
N ALA A 271 -8.73 8.81 8.06
CA ALA A 271 -9.29 8.85 9.42
C ALA A 271 -8.48 8.03 10.43
N ALA A 272 -7.97 6.85 10.03
CA ALA A 272 -7.24 5.95 10.92
C ALA A 272 -5.80 6.40 11.16
N LEU A 273 -5.11 6.90 10.14
CA LEU A 273 -3.67 7.17 10.21
C LEU A 273 -3.35 8.60 10.65
N SER A 274 -4.20 9.58 10.33
CA SER A 274 -3.95 10.99 10.70
C SER A 274 -3.97 11.23 12.21
N GLU A 275 -4.66 10.42 12.99
CA GLU A 275 -4.80 10.56 14.45
C GLU A 275 -3.95 9.55 15.26
N LEU A 276 -3.22 8.62 14.62
CA LEU A 276 -2.28 7.73 15.32
C LEU A 276 -1.15 8.50 15.99
#